data_687891ba5d493b803417daab47f290c4
#
_entry.id   687891ba5d493b803417daab47f290c4
#
_cell.length_a   1.000
_cell.length_b   1.000
_cell.length_c   1.000
_cell.angle_alpha   90.00
_cell.angle_beta   90.00
_cell.angle_gamma   90.00
#
_symmetry.space_group_name_H-M   'P 1'
#
loop_
_entity.id
_entity.type
_entity.pdbx_description
1 polymer ?
#
loop_
_entity_poly.entity_id
_entity_poly.type
_entity_poly.pdbx_seq_one_letter_code
_entity_poly.pdbx_strand_id
1 'polypeptide(L)'
;MDWNAKVGSQETPGVTGKFGLGVRNEAGQRLIDFCQENTLVTASTLFQQHKKRLYTWTSPDGQYRNLIDYILSSQRWRNSIQSAKTRPGADYDSGHEFLIAKFRLKLKKVGETTRPFGYDLNQIPYDYTVEVTNRFKGIISDKSAWRTIDGGSWHCTRGRD
;
A
#
# COMPACT_ATOMS: atom_id res chain seq x y z
N MET A 1 6.47 -12.92 0.68
CA MET A 1 7.31 -13.14 1.88
C MET A 1 7.18 -14.59 2.26
N ASP A 2 8.29 -15.30 2.34
CA ASP A 2 8.32 -16.68 2.79
C ASP A 2 8.18 -16.74 4.31
N TRP A 3 7.18 -17.45 4.78
CA TRP A 3 6.89 -17.64 6.19
C TRP A 3 7.28 -19.02 6.69
N ASN A 4 7.66 -19.90 5.76
CA ASN A 4 7.86 -21.33 6.00
C ASN A 4 6.72 -21.98 6.84
N ALA A 5 5.56 -21.40 6.74
CA ALA A 5 4.36 -21.71 7.51
C ALA A 5 3.34 -22.42 6.62
N LYS A 6 2.75 -23.50 7.10
CA LYS A 6 1.63 -24.19 6.43
C LYS A 6 0.37 -23.93 7.25
N VAL A 7 -0.53 -23.07 6.77
CA VAL A 7 -1.81 -22.80 7.47
C VAL A 7 -2.83 -23.92 7.29
N GLY A 8 -2.61 -24.79 6.28
CA GLY A 8 -3.49 -25.92 6.00
C GLY A 8 -4.81 -25.55 5.33
N SER A 9 -5.63 -26.57 5.06
CA SER A 9 -6.96 -26.43 4.48
C SER A 9 -8.08 -26.20 5.51
N GLN A 10 -7.75 -26.27 6.79
CA GLN A 10 -8.71 -26.00 7.85
C GLN A 10 -9.00 -24.51 7.96
N GLU A 11 -10.27 -24.14 7.79
CA GLU A 11 -10.70 -22.76 7.90
C GLU A 11 -10.57 -22.25 9.35
N THR A 12 -10.02 -21.05 9.48
CA THR A 12 -10.06 -20.28 10.73
C THR A 12 -10.86 -19.02 10.45
N PRO A 13 -12.05 -18.88 11.07
CA PRO A 13 -12.96 -17.76 10.79
C PRO A 13 -12.26 -16.40 10.90
N GLY A 14 -12.44 -15.57 9.88
CA GLY A 14 -11.84 -14.24 9.83
C GLY A 14 -10.37 -14.18 9.38
N VAL A 15 -9.62 -15.28 9.42
CA VAL A 15 -8.18 -15.29 9.10
C VAL A 15 -7.88 -16.10 7.84
N THR A 16 -8.28 -17.37 7.79
CA THR A 16 -8.04 -18.24 6.64
C THR A 16 -9.35 -18.69 6.04
N GLY A 17 -9.38 -18.89 4.72
CA GLY A 17 -10.44 -19.60 4.04
C GLY A 17 -10.16 -21.11 3.97
N LYS A 18 -11.08 -21.84 3.37
CA LYS A 18 -11.05 -23.30 3.24
C LYS A 18 -10.21 -23.83 2.06
N PHE A 19 -9.56 -22.94 1.31
CA PHE A 19 -8.82 -23.31 0.11
C PHE A 19 -7.30 -23.30 0.32
N GLY A 20 -6.84 -23.57 1.55
CA GLY A 20 -5.43 -23.80 1.84
C GLY A 20 -4.95 -25.18 1.38
N LEU A 21 -3.65 -25.44 1.46
CA LEU A 21 -3.02 -26.69 1.05
C LEU A 21 -2.48 -27.45 2.26
N GLY A 22 -2.81 -28.76 2.33
CA GLY A 22 -2.23 -29.71 3.28
C GLY A 22 -2.67 -29.51 4.73
N VAL A 23 -1.82 -29.95 5.64
CA VAL A 23 -2.02 -29.92 7.07
C VAL A 23 -1.28 -28.73 7.70
N ARG A 24 -1.89 -28.12 8.70
CA ARG A 24 -1.29 -27.02 9.45
C ARG A 24 -0.08 -27.50 10.24
N ASN A 25 1.02 -26.75 10.19
CA ASN A 25 2.19 -26.95 11.04
C ASN A 25 2.24 -25.89 12.15
N GLU A 26 3.19 -26.01 13.06
CA GLU A 26 3.37 -25.09 14.18
C GLU A 26 3.64 -23.65 13.71
N ALA A 27 4.47 -23.45 12.69
CA ALA A 27 4.71 -22.12 12.11
C ALA A 27 3.42 -21.54 11.47
N GLY A 28 2.58 -22.40 10.87
CA GLY A 28 1.27 -22.01 10.35
C GLY A 28 0.31 -21.59 11.45
N GLN A 29 0.35 -22.25 12.60
CA GLN A 29 -0.45 -21.83 13.76
C GLN A 29 0.01 -20.45 14.26
N ARG A 30 1.32 -20.23 14.43
CA ARG A 30 1.87 -18.91 14.82
C ARG A 30 1.49 -17.80 13.83
N LEU A 31 1.48 -18.10 12.53
CA LEU A 31 1.02 -17.14 11.52
C LEU A 31 -0.47 -16.81 11.67
N ILE A 32 -1.29 -17.79 11.99
CA ILE A 32 -2.73 -17.59 12.24
C ILE A 32 -2.94 -16.73 13.48
N ASP A 33 -2.25 -17.02 14.57
CA ASP A 33 -2.33 -16.26 15.81
C ASP A 33 -1.92 -14.79 15.57
N PHE A 34 -0.81 -14.58 14.87
CA PHE A 34 -0.39 -13.24 14.43
C PHE A 34 -1.45 -12.52 13.59
N CYS A 35 -2.09 -13.24 12.66
CA CYS A 35 -3.16 -12.66 11.84
C CYS A 35 -4.40 -12.31 12.66
N GLN A 36 -4.74 -13.10 13.68
CA GLN A 36 -5.85 -12.82 14.60
C GLN A 36 -5.60 -11.56 15.41
N GLU A 37 -4.41 -11.46 16.02
CA GLU A 37 -4.01 -10.30 16.84
C GLU A 37 -4.00 -8.99 16.03
N ASN A 38 -3.61 -9.08 14.76
CA ASN A 38 -3.47 -7.90 13.88
C ASN A 38 -4.66 -7.68 12.92
N THR A 39 -5.77 -8.38 13.11
CA THR A 39 -6.96 -8.29 12.23
C THR A 39 -6.62 -8.46 10.74
N LEU A 40 -5.78 -9.44 10.43
CA LEU A 40 -5.35 -9.77 9.08
C LEU A 40 -6.07 -11.01 8.55
N VAL A 41 -6.11 -11.14 7.24
CA VAL A 41 -6.62 -12.30 6.50
C VAL A 41 -5.60 -12.77 5.47
N THR A 42 -5.48 -14.08 5.32
CA THR A 42 -4.61 -14.70 4.31
C THR A 42 -5.33 -14.82 2.98
N ALA A 43 -5.02 -13.92 2.04
CA ALA A 43 -5.70 -13.82 0.74
C ALA A 43 -5.63 -15.13 -0.08
N SER A 44 -4.50 -15.83 0.00
CA SER A 44 -4.24 -17.06 -0.76
C SER A 44 -5.22 -18.20 -0.47
N THR A 45 -5.83 -18.22 0.72
CA THR A 45 -6.73 -19.28 1.16
C THR A 45 -8.20 -18.98 0.91
N LEU A 46 -8.53 -17.76 0.44
CA LEU A 46 -9.92 -17.30 0.27
C LEU A 46 -10.58 -17.81 -1.03
N PHE A 47 -9.78 -18.17 -2.02
CA PHE A 47 -10.26 -18.48 -3.36
C PHE A 47 -9.94 -19.89 -3.77
N GLN A 48 -10.94 -20.57 -4.35
CA GLN A 48 -10.72 -21.87 -4.96
C GLN A 48 -9.81 -21.71 -6.17
N GLN A 49 -8.72 -22.47 -6.18
CA GLN A 49 -7.75 -22.51 -7.27
C GLN A 49 -7.53 -23.93 -7.76
N HIS A 50 -7.15 -24.05 -9.05
CA HIS A 50 -6.72 -25.33 -9.58
C HIS A 50 -5.46 -25.81 -8.83
N LYS A 51 -5.32 -27.12 -8.60
CA LYS A 51 -4.20 -27.70 -7.83
C LYS A 51 -2.81 -27.20 -8.25
N LYS A 52 -2.59 -26.96 -9.56
CA LYS A 52 -1.34 -26.38 -10.10
C LYS A 52 -1.10 -24.91 -9.75
N ARG A 53 -2.07 -24.22 -9.15
CA ARG A 53 -1.97 -22.80 -8.78
C ARG A 53 -2.16 -22.56 -7.29
N LEU A 54 -2.05 -23.62 -6.51
CA LEU A 54 -2.29 -23.55 -5.08
C LEU A 54 -0.99 -23.57 -4.26
N TYR A 55 0.09 -24.14 -4.79
CA TYR A 55 1.38 -24.16 -4.10
C TYR A 55 2.25 -22.97 -4.51
N THR A 56 3.11 -22.55 -3.61
CA THR A 56 4.07 -21.45 -3.84
C THR A 56 5.51 -21.92 -3.82
N TRP A 57 5.74 -23.15 -3.42
CA TRP A 57 7.08 -23.73 -3.37
C TRP A 57 7.07 -25.20 -3.80
N THR A 58 8.11 -25.59 -4.52
CA THR A 58 8.37 -26.98 -4.92
C THR A 58 9.75 -27.35 -4.44
N SER A 59 9.89 -28.55 -3.85
CA SER A 59 11.19 -29.06 -3.42
C SER A 59 12.12 -29.27 -4.62
N PRO A 60 13.46 -29.21 -4.43
CA PRO A 60 14.43 -29.39 -5.51
C PRO A 60 14.29 -30.73 -6.23
N ASP A 61 13.82 -31.78 -5.56
CA ASP A 61 13.53 -33.10 -6.11
C ASP A 61 12.17 -33.18 -6.83
N GLY A 62 11.36 -32.09 -6.78
CA GLY A 62 10.03 -32.00 -7.40
C GLY A 62 8.93 -32.81 -6.70
N GLN A 63 9.24 -33.53 -5.63
CA GLN A 63 8.30 -34.44 -4.97
C GLN A 63 7.31 -33.74 -4.06
N TYR A 64 7.73 -32.66 -3.41
CA TYR A 64 6.92 -31.93 -2.44
C TYR A 64 6.53 -30.57 -2.97
N ARG A 65 5.26 -30.22 -2.76
CA ARG A 65 4.69 -28.91 -3.11
C ARG A 65 3.93 -28.35 -1.92
N ASN A 66 4.28 -27.14 -1.50
CA ASN A 66 3.73 -26.50 -0.33
C ASN A 66 3.23 -25.08 -0.64
N LEU A 67 2.22 -24.65 0.10
CA LEU A 67 1.81 -23.26 0.18
C LEU A 67 2.44 -22.68 1.45
N ILE A 68 3.51 -21.90 1.29
CA ILE A 68 4.30 -21.32 2.39
C ILE A 68 4.47 -19.81 2.26
N ASP A 69 4.10 -19.24 1.12
CA ASP A 69 4.06 -17.80 0.90
C ASP A 69 2.62 -17.31 0.94
N TYR A 70 2.38 -16.21 1.63
CA TYR A 70 1.06 -15.64 1.79
C TYR A 70 1.05 -14.16 1.51
N ILE A 71 -0.05 -13.68 0.95
CA ILE A 71 -0.41 -12.27 0.91
C ILE A 71 -1.36 -12.01 2.06
N LEU A 72 -0.92 -11.22 3.03
CA LEU A 72 -1.73 -10.78 4.15
C LEU A 72 -2.41 -9.46 3.82
N SER A 73 -3.65 -9.33 4.20
CA SER A 73 -4.44 -8.12 4.01
C SER A 73 -5.26 -7.84 5.26
N SER A 74 -5.49 -6.59 5.60
CA SER A 74 -6.41 -6.25 6.68
C SER A 74 -7.81 -6.80 6.37
N GLN A 75 -8.48 -7.37 7.35
CA GLN A 75 -9.87 -7.87 7.23
C GLN A 75 -10.82 -6.81 6.67
N ARG A 76 -10.56 -5.53 6.96
CA ARG A 76 -11.29 -4.40 6.40
C ARG A 76 -11.33 -4.43 4.87
N TRP A 77 -10.25 -4.90 4.22
CA TRP A 77 -10.12 -4.93 2.77
C TRP A 77 -10.41 -6.31 2.15
N ARG A 78 -10.87 -7.27 2.95
CA ARG A 78 -11.18 -8.63 2.47
C ARG A 78 -12.08 -8.62 1.23
N ASN A 79 -13.13 -7.82 1.24
CA ASN A 79 -14.08 -7.72 0.12
C ASN A 79 -13.51 -7.02 -1.11
N SER A 80 -12.36 -6.37 -1.00
CA SER A 80 -11.65 -5.75 -2.12
C SER A 80 -10.75 -6.74 -2.84
N ILE A 81 -10.45 -7.89 -2.24
CA ILE A 81 -9.66 -8.94 -2.85
C ILE A 81 -10.56 -9.69 -3.84
N GLN A 82 -10.20 -9.70 -5.10
CA GLN A 82 -10.95 -10.39 -6.16
C GLN A 82 -10.41 -11.78 -6.46
N SER A 83 -9.12 -11.97 -6.34
CA SER A 83 -8.46 -13.27 -6.54
C SER A 83 -7.07 -13.27 -5.91
N ALA A 84 -6.60 -14.44 -5.52
CA ALA A 84 -5.22 -14.70 -5.16
C ALA A 84 -4.83 -16.06 -5.73
N LYS A 85 -3.72 -16.14 -6.47
CA LYS A 85 -3.28 -17.35 -7.15
C LYS A 85 -1.79 -17.32 -7.39
N THR A 86 -1.18 -18.50 -7.49
CA THR A 86 0.19 -18.60 -7.97
C THR A 86 0.26 -18.56 -9.49
N ARG A 87 1.37 -18.12 -10.02
CA ARG A 87 1.68 -18.13 -11.45
C ARG A 87 2.90 -19.04 -11.68
N PRO A 88 2.67 -20.32 -12.02
CA PRO A 88 3.76 -21.25 -12.32
C PRO A 88 4.55 -20.82 -13.55
N GLY A 89 5.87 -21.17 -13.55
CA GLY A 89 6.73 -20.95 -14.71
C GLY A 89 7.46 -19.62 -14.74
N ALA A 90 7.43 -18.85 -13.66
CA ALA A 90 8.38 -17.77 -13.45
C ALA A 90 9.57 -18.33 -12.67
N ASP A 91 10.45 -18.97 -13.40
CA ASP A 91 11.61 -19.68 -12.86
C ASP A 91 12.68 -18.67 -12.42
N TYR A 92 12.95 -18.63 -11.11
CA TYR A 92 14.03 -17.85 -10.49
C TYR A 92 15.01 -18.75 -9.76
N ASP A 93 15.15 -20.00 -10.17
CA ASP A 93 16.09 -20.96 -9.58
C ASP A 93 15.90 -21.23 -8.07
N SER A 94 14.82 -20.70 -7.48
CA SER A 94 14.58 -20.77 -6.04
C SER A 94 13.53 -21.81 -5.63
N GLY A 95 12.89 -22.48 -6.59
CA GLY A 95 11.75 -23.37 -6.34
C GLY A 95 10.47 -22.66 -5.87
N HIS A 96 10.48 -21.33 -5.74
CA HIS A 96 9.30 -20.52 -5.39
C HIS A 96 8.55 -20.03 -6.62
N GLU A 97 7.22 -20.03 -6.52
CA GLU A 97 6.31 -19.53 -7.53
C GLU A 97 5.79 -18.15 -7.17
N PHE A 98 5.55 -17.30 -8.16
CA PHE A 98 4.94 -16.00 -7.93
C PHE A 98 3.53 -16.12 -7.37
N LEU A 99 3.29 -15.42 -6.27
CA LEU A 99 1.97 -15.26 -5.70
C LEU A 99 1.40 -13.88 -6.07
N ILE A 100 0.26 -13.87 -6.77
CA ILE A 100 -0.38 -12.66 -7.28
C ILE A 100 -1.76 -12.53 -6.69
N ALA A 101 -2.07 -11.35 -6.14
CA ALA A 101 -3.43 -11.00 -5.75
C ALA A 101 -3.95 -9.82 -6.56
N LYS A 102 -5.24 -9.89 -6.93
CA LYS A 102 -5.96 -8.82 -7.61
C LYS A 102 -6.87 -8.11 -6.60
N PHE A 103 -6.67 -6.80 -6.45
CA PHE A 103 -7.49 -5.95 -5.59
C PHE A 103 -8.35 -5.01 -6.43
N ARG A 104 -9.56 -4.75 -5.96
CA ARG A 104 -10.45 -3.71 -6.48
C ARG A 104 -10.77 -2.72 -5.37
N LEU A 105 -10.06 -1.62 -5.35
CA LEU A 105 -10.31 -0.55 -4.39
C LEU A 105 -11.39 0.40 -4.94
N LYS A 106 -12.43 0.61 -4.15
CA LYS A 106 -13.40 1.69 -4.39
C LYS A 106 -12.92 2.90 -3.60
N LEU A 107 -12.20 3.78 -4.26
CA LEU A 107 -11.81 5.06 -3.66
C LEU A 107 -13.06 5.94 -3.58
N LYS A 108 -13.33 6.51 -2.39
CA LYS A 108 -14.34 7.55 -2.26
C LYS A 108 -13.84 8.75 -3.04
N LYS A 109 -14.66 9.24 -3.97
CA LYS A 109 -14.36 10.50 -4.65
C LYS A 109 -14.27 11.57 -3.55
N VAL A 110 -13.09 12.11 -3.33
CA VAL A 110 -12.93 13.28 -2.48
C VAL A 110 -13.70 14.37 -3.22
N GLY A 111 -14.78 14.87 -2.60
CA GLY A 111 -15.50 16.02 -3.14
C GLY A 111 -14.48 17.11 -3.43
N GLU A 112 -14.65 17.84 -4.51
CA GLU A 112 -13.85 19.04 -4.73
C GLU A 112 -13.89 19.84 -3.44
N THR A 113 -12.77 19.90 -2.75
CA THR A 113 -12.60 20.89 -1.70
C THR A 113 -12.81 22.22 -2.42
N THR A 114 -13.91 22.88 -2.12
CA THR A 114 -14.07 24.29 -2.51
C THR A 114 -12.74 24.93 -2.17
N ARG A 115 -12.05 25.40 -3.21
CA ARG A 115 -10.78 26.13 -3.00
C ARG A 115 -11.05 27.12 -1.89
N PRO A 116 -10.23 27.16 -0.83
CA PRO A 116 -10.41 28.20 0.16
C PRO A 116 -10.54 29.52 -0.59
N PHE A 117 -11.52 30.33 -0.22
CA PHE A 117 -11.78 31.62 -0.81
C PHE A 117 -10.42 32.30 -1.03
N GLY A 118 -10.06 32.53 -2.30
CA GLY A 118 -8.85 33.28 -2.59
C GLY A 118 -9.03 34.64 -1.95
N TYR A 119 -8.13 35.01 -1.05
CA TYR A 119 -8.16 36.35 -0.47
C TYR A 119 -8.11 37.36 -1.61
N ASP A 120 -9.11 38.20 -1.69
CA ASP A 120 -9.08 39.35 -2.59
C ASP A 120 -8.05 40.35 -2.03
N LEU A 121 -6.91 40.41 -2.72
CA LEU A 121 -5.83 41.31 -2.31
C LEU A 121 -6.25 42.79 -2.25
N ASN A 122 -7.34 43.15 -2.94
CA ASN A 122 -7.88 44.51 -2.91
C ASN A 122 -8.74 44.78 -1.68
N GLN A 123 -9.12 43.76 -0.92
CA GLN A 123 -9.91 43.87 0.30
C GLN A 123 -9.10 43.59 1.58
N ILE A 124 -7.78 43.59 1.49
CA ILE A 124 -6.94 43.45 2.68
C ILE A 124 -7.06 44.71 3.54
N PRO A 125 -7.51 44.61 4.81
CA PRO A 125 -7.60 45.75 5.70
C PRO A 125 -6.24 46.45 5.83
N TYR A 126 -6.28 47.77 5.83
CA TYR A 126 -5.03 48.58 5.97
C TYR A 126 -4.22 48.20 7.21
N ASP A 127 -4.90 47.95 8.33
CA ASP A 127 -4.26 47.54 9.60
C ASP A 127 -3.46 46.23 9.45
N TYR A 128 -3.99 45.26 8.70
CA TYR A 128 -3.27 44.02 8.41
C TYR A 128 -2.00 44.27 7.56
N THR A 129 -2.12 45.16 6.59
CA THR A 129 -0.98 45.53 5.73
C THR A 129 0.13 46.19 6.56
N VAL A 130 -0.25 47.08 7.49
CA VAL A 130 0.67 47.75 8.41
C VAL A 130 1.35 46.74 9.34
N GLU A 131 0.57 45.84 9.93
CA GLU A 131 1.12 44.82 10.86
C GLU A 131 2.12 43.91 10.17
N VAL A 132 1.77 43.39 8.97
CA VAL A 132 2.65 42.54 8.17
C VAL A 132 3.93 43.31 7.81
N THR A 133 3.80 44.57 7.31
CA THR A 133 4.95 45.39 6.98
C THR A 133 5.86 45.60 8.17
N ASN A 134 5.31 45.86 9.35
CA ASN A 134 6.09 46.08 10.56
C ASN A 134 6.82 44.81 11.04
N ARG A 135 6.16 43.63 10.95
CA ARG A 135 6.77 42.34 11.28
C ARG A 135 7.93 41.99 10.36
N PHE A 136 7.85 42.36 9.07
CA PHE A 136 8.91 42.07 8.09
C PHE A 136 9.99 43.17 7.96
N LYS A 137 9.79 44.37 8.55
CA LYS A 137 10.80 45.44 8.52
C LYS A 137 12.13 45.00 9.11
N GLY A 138 12.12 44.19 10.17
CA GLY A 138 13.34 43.64 10.79
C GLY A 138 14.11 42.71 9.86
N ILE A 139 13.41 41.99 8.97
CA ILE A 139 14.01 41.04 8.02
C ILE A 139 14.57 41.78 6.80
N ILE A 140 13.89 42.86 6.38
CA ILE A 140 14.30 43.63 5.19
C ILE A 140 15.46 44.59 5.50
N SER A 141 15.66 44.99 6.79
CA SER A 141 16.76 45.88 7.18
C SER A 141 18.13 45.21 7.14
N ASP A 142 18.18 43.88 7.16
CA ASP A 142 19.44 43.14 7.00
C ASP A 142 19.78 42.94 5.52
N LYS A 143 20.14 44.03 4.87
CA LYS A 143 20.57 44.03 3.46
C LYS A 143 21.91 43.30 3.18
N SER A 144 22.55 42.75 4.21
CA SER A 144 23.75 41.94 4.05
C SER A 144 23.49 40.50 3.58
N ALA A 145 22.27 40.00 3.75
CA ALA A 145 21.90 38.62 3.39
C ALA A 145 21.43 38.45 1.91
N TRP A 146 21.17 39.54 1.20
CA TRP A 146 20.64 39.50 -0.17
C TRP A 146 21.61 40.11 -1.19
N ARG A 147 22.85 39.67 -1.18
CA ARG A 147 23.71 39.89 -2.32
C ARG A 147 23.56 38.73 -3.30
N THR A 148 23.09 39.08 -4.49
CA THR A 148 23.21 38.32 -5.72
C THR A 148 22.14 37.25 -5.97
N ILE A 149 20.98 37.70 -6.44
CA ILE A 149 20.35 37.07 -7.60
C ILE A 149 20.03 38.17 -8.59
N ASP A 150 21.00 38.48 -9.39
CA ASP A 150 20.84 39.31 -10.58
C ASP A 150 19.97 38.56 -11.60
N GLY A 151 18.93 39.25 -12.08
CA GLY A 151 18.44 39.14 -13.45
C GLY A 151 17.81 37.83 -13.90
N GLY A 152 16.83 37.30 -13.18
CA GLY A 152 15.99 36.21 -13.68
C GLY A 152 14.51 36.60 -13.74
N SER A 153 14.06 37.01 -14.91
CA SER A 153 12.64 37.21 -15.21
C SER A 153 11.86 35.90 -15.00
N TRP A 154 10.96 35.86 -14.02
CA TRP A 154 10.06 34.78 -13.84
C TRP A 154 8.93 34.81 -14.87
N HIS A 155 9.09 34.08 -15.98
CA HIS A 155 7.97 33.76 -16.85
C HIS A 155 7.27 32.52 -16.33
N CYS A 156 6.08 32.72 -15.79
CA CYS A 156 5.16 31.63 -15.45
C CYS A 156 4.56 31.10 -16.76
N THR A 157 5.16 30.07 -17.34
CA THR A 157 4.55 29.35 -18.46
C THR A 157 3.46 28.46 -17.90
N ARG A 158 2.20 28.82 -18.18
CA ARG A 158 1.06 27.91 -18.06
C ARG A 158 1.28 26.75 -19.05
N GLY A 159 1.63 25.58 -18.54
CA GLY A 159 1.45 24.34 -19.29
C GLY A 159 -0.04 24.12 -19.49
N ARG A 160 -0.48 24.24 -20.72
CA ARG A 160 -1.67 23.59 -21.23
C ARG A 160 -1.24 22.19 -21.65
N ASP A 161 -1.81 21.17 -21.05
CA ASP A 161 -2.29 19.95 -21.70
C ASP A 161 -3.13 19.17 -20.69
#